data_5fa4fd6505f56b4c966a80456dbfc520
#
_entry.id   5fa4fd6505f56b4c966a80456dbfc520
#
_cell.length_a   1.000
_cell.length_b   1.000
_cell.length_c   1.000
_cell.angle_alpha   90.00
_cell.angle_beta   90.00
_cell.angle_gamma   90.00
#
_symmetry.space_group_name_H-M   'P 1'
#
loop_
_entity.id
_entity.type
_entity.pdbx_description
1 polymer ?
#
loop_
_entity_poly.entity_id
_entity_poly.type
_entity_poly.pdbx_seq_one_letter_code
_entity_poly.pdbx_strand_id
1 'polypeptide(L)'
;MNWKATVAMVAVAVGLGAYVYYMEAPKPAPADSAEVVVWQYDGEKAKQFDRFALKTASGEVIYQKAAASGSVEGAWKLSTAPERDLETWQFDTPLNDALTLKAERKVEDSVSDPAVYGFEAPQLELALGTEKEPEKAKLVVGAKNPMGSGYYAKGPDGKVYLLSSYKVESWTRIHDTPPLTAPSPPASGSAK
;
A
#
# COMPACT_ATOMS: atom_id res chain seq x y z
N MET A 1 -37.04 -54.52 -8.83
CA MET A 1 -36.10 -53.36 -8.82
C MET A 1 -35.07 -53.66 -9.93
N ASN A 2 -35.02 -52.82 -10.96
CA ASN A 2 -34.20 -53.10 -12.15
C ASN A 2 -32.72 -52.78 -11.85
N TRP A 3 -31.91 -53.77 -11.55
CA TRP A 3 -30.45 -53.67 -11.35
C TRP A 3 -29.77 -52.84 -12.46
N LYS A 4 -30.19 -52.99 -13.72
CA LYS A 4 -29.67 -52.24 -14.86
C LYS A 4 -29.91 -50.73 -14.72
N ALA A 5 -31.07 -50.32 -14.21
CA ALA A 5 -31.37 -48.89 -13.97
C ALA A 5 -30.54 -48.30 -12.81
N THR A 6 -30.28 -49.08 -11.75
CA THR A 6 -29.45 -48.67 -10.63
C THR A 6 -27.99 -48.46 -11.05
N VAL A 7 -27.46 -49.40 -11.87
CA VAL A 7 -26.08 -49.29 -12.40
C VAL A 7 -25.93 -48.07 -13.32
N ALA A 8 -26.93 -47.81 -14.17
CA ALA A 8 -26.90 -46.61 -15.02
C ALA A 8 -26.92 -45.31 -14.21
N MET A 9 -27.71 -45.24 -13.12
CA MET A 9 -27.82 -44.08 -12.26
C MET A 9 -26.50 -43.82 -11.50
N VAL A 10 -25.83 -44.87 -11.03
CA VAL A 10 -24.53 -44.76 -10.39
C VAL A 10 -23.45 -44.27 -11.37
N ALA A 11 -23.46 -44.78 -12.61
CA ALA A 11 -22.50 -44.33 -13.63
C ALA A 11 -22.66 -42.84 -13.97
N VAL A 12 -23.91 -42.33 -14.05
CA VAL A 12 -24.19 -40.93 -14.26
C VAL A 12 -23.73 -40.08 -13.06
N ALA A 13 -23.98 -40.54 -11.83
CA ALA A 13 -23.55 -39.82 -10.62
C ALA A 13 -22.02 -39.73 -10.52
N VAL A 14 -21.30 -40.85 -10.84
CA VAL A 14 -19.82 -40.85 -10.87
C VAL A 14 -19.30 -39.95 -11.99
N GLY A 15 -19.92 -39.94 -13.17
CA GLY A 15 -19.56 -39.09 -14.29
C GLY A 15 -19.75 -37.59 -13.96
N LEU A 16 -20.88 -37.24 -13.34
CA LEU A 16 -21.15 -35.85 -12.86
C LEU A 16 -20.18 -35.47 -11.74
N GLY A 17 -19.90 -36.35 -10.79
CA GLY A 17 -18.92 -36.09 -9.71
C GLY A 17 -17.52 -35.84 -10.25
N ALA A 18 -17.09 -36.67 -11.23
CA ALA A 18 -15.82 -36.46 -11.90
C ALA A 18 -15.79 -35.13 -12.70
N TYR A 19 -16.87 -34.83 -13.43
CA TYR A 19 -16.97 -33.57 -14.17
C TYR A 19 -16.86 -32.35 -13.25
N VAL A 20 -17.61 -32.34 -12.14
CA VAL A 20 -17.55 -31.26 -11.13
C VAL A 20 -16.16 -31.19 -10.53
N TYR A 21 -15.56 -32.32 -10.16
CA TYR A 21 -14.22 -32.36 -9.59
C TYR A 21 -13.16 -31.79 -10.56
N TYR A 22 -13.23 -32.10 -11.86
CA TYR A 22 -12.29 -31.56 -12.85
C TYR A 22 -12.57 -30.12 -13.29
N MET A 23 -13.84 -29.70 -13.29
CA MET A 23 -14.23 -28.35 -13.73
C MET A 23 -14.26 -27.32 -12.59
N GLU A 24 -14.65 -27.74 -11.38
CA GLU A 24 -14.70 -26.90 -10.18
C GLU A 24 -13.52 -27.11 -9.23
N ALA A 25 -12.62 -28.09 -9.51
CA ALA A 25 -11.37 -28.14 -8.77
C ALA A 25 -10.76 -26.74 -8.78
N PRO A 26 -10.46 -26.14 -7.62
CA PRO A 26 -9.86 -24.81 -7.55
C PRO A 26 -8.64 -24.84 -8.48
N LYS A 27 -8.73 -24.15 -9.62
CA LYS A 27 -7.51 -23.94 -10.43
C LYS A 27 -6.51 -23.35 -9.45
N PRO A 28 -5.31 -23.92 -9.30
CA PRO A 28 -4.29 -23.29 -8.49
C PRO A 28 -4.26 -21.82 -8.94
N ALA A 29 -4.45 -20.91 -8.00
CA ALA A 29 -4.34 -19.49 -8.30
C ALA A 29 -3.08 -19.33 -9.17
N PRO A 30 -3.15 -18.61 -10.29
CA PRO A 30 -1.99 -18.46 -11.16
C PRO A 30 -0.82 -18.06 -10.27
N ALA A 31 0.34 -18.66 -10.48
CA ALA A 31 1.55 -18.45 -9.69
C ALA A 31 1.99 -16.95 -9.63
N ASP A 32 1.33 -16.10 -10.39
CA ASP A 32 1.43 -14.64 -10.36
C ASP A 32 0.74 -13.95 -9.17
N SER A 33 0.06 -14.67 -8.28
CA SER A 33 -0.59 -14.09 -7.10
C SER A 33 0.29 -14.06 -5.84
N ALA A 34 1.58 -14.41 -5.95
CA ALA A 34 2.53 -14.14 -4.89
C ALA A 34 2.83 -12.64 -4.85
N GLU A 35 2.53 -11.99 -3.72
CA GLU A 35 2.91 -10.59 -3.50
C GLU A 35 4.38 -10.36 -3.88
N VAL A 36 4.62 -9.36 -4.72
CA VAL A 36 5.97 -9.00 -5.17
C VAL A 36 6.51 -7.92 -4.25
N VAL A 37 7.65 -8.18 -3.63
CA VAL A 37 8.34 -7.16 -2.83
C VAL A 37 8.95 -6.12 -3.78
N VAL A 38 8.50 -4.86 -3.69
CA VAL A 38 9.07 -3.74 -4.42
C VAL A 38 10.30 -3.21 -3.68
N TRP A 39 10.16 -2.99 -2.35
CA TRP A 39 11.26 -2.80 -1.41
C TRP A 39 10.84 -3.20 0.00
N GLN A 40 11.83 -3.40 0.85
CA GLN A 40 11.59 -3.77 2.25
C GLN A 40 12.64 -3.10 3.14
N TYR A 41 12.16 -2.15 3.93
CA TYR A 41 12.93 -1.44 4.94
C TYR A 41 12.31 -1.72 6.30
N ASP A 42 12.76 -2.77 6.96
CA ASP A 42 12.29 -3.19 8.28
C ASP A 42 13.39 -3.03 9.35
N GLY A 43 13.00 -3.02 10.61
CA GLY A 43 13.93 -2.94 11.74
C GLY A 43 14.91 -1.76 11.63
N GLU A 44 16.21 -2.05 11.66
CA GLU A 44 17.27 -1.02 11.58
C GLU A 44 17.28 -0.26 10.26
N LYS A 45 16.83 -0.90 9.15
CA LYS A 45 16.74 -0.23 7.86
C LYS A 45 15.64 0.82 7.81
N ALA A 46 14.55 0.63 8.55
CA ALA A 46 13.47 1.61 8.65
C ALA A 46 13.91 2.87 9.42
N LYS A 47 14.80 2.73 10.40
CA LYS A 47 15.30 3.84 11.23
C LYS A 47 16.12 4.86 10.45
N GLN A 48 16.64 4.49 9.29
CA GLN A 48 17.40 5.43 8.45
C GLN A 48 16.52 6.51 7.79
N PHE A 49 15.20 6.33 7.82
CA PHE A 49 14.25 7.29 7.23
C PHE A 49 13.70 8.21 8.31
N ASP A 50 13.81 9.49 8.08
CA ASP A 50 13.26 10.55 8.93
C ASP A 50 12.25 11.43 8.19
N ARG A 51 12.04 11.17 6.87
CA ARG A 51 11.12 11.88 6.00
C ARG A 51 10.21 10.92 5.25
N PHE A 52 8.90 11.17 5.31
CA PHE A 52 7.86 10.51 4.53
C PHE A 52 7.02 11.59 3.84
N ALA A 53 7.08 11.66 2.53
CA ALA A 53 6.39 12.67 1.74
C ALA A 53 5.36 12.03 0.82
N LEU A 54 4.20 12.66 0.75
CA LEU A 54 3.10 12.31 -0.13
C LEU A 54 2.74 13.55 -0.96
N LYS A 55 2.75 13.40 -2.28
CA LYS A 55 2.45 14.50 -3.19
C LYS A 55 1.34 14.10 -4.14
N THR A 56 0.35 14.96 -4.29
CA THR A 56 -0.77 14.84 -5.22
C THR A 56 -0.91 16.12 -6.05
N ALA A 57 -1.90 16.19 -6.92
CA ALA A 57 -2.21 17.42 -7.64
C ALA A 57 -2.62 18.58 -6.71
N SER A 58 -3.12 18.29 -5.50
CA SER A 58 -3.52 19.29 -4.50
C SER A 58 -2.37 19.85 -3.67
N GLY A 59 -1.19 19.21 -3.71
CA GLY A 59 -0.01 19.67 -2.99
C GLY A 59 0.86 18.54 -2.46
N GLU A 60 1.81 18.88 -1.60
CA GLU A 60 2.70 17.96 -0.91
C GLU A 60 2.46 18.01 0.60
N VAL A 61 2.35 16.84 1.22
CA VAL A 61 2.29 16.65 2.67
C VAL A 61 3.53 15.91 3.12
N ILE A 62 4.23 16.46 4.09
CA ILE A 62 5.50 15.90 4.59
C ILE A 62 5.33 15.56 6.06
N TYR A 63 5.61 14.31 6.37
CA TYR A 63 5.79 13.81 7.72
C TYR A 63 7.29 13.70 8.01
N GLN A 64 7.72 14.23 9.12
CA GLN A 64 9.13 14.25 9.52
C GLN A 64 9.28 13.67 10.91
N LYS A 65 10.31 12.85 11.08
CA LYS A 65 10.63 12.26 12.36
C LYS A 65 11.42 13.28 13.19
N ALA A 66 10.94 13.57 14.38
CA ALA A 66 11.67 14.45 15.30
C ALA A 66 13.02 13.83 15.67
N ALA A 67 14.00 14.67 16.00
CA ALA A 67 15.28 14.20 16.49
C ALA A 67 15.10 13.33 17.74
N ALA A 68 15.84 12.23 17.81
CA ALA A 68 15.85 11.39 19.01
C ALA A 68 16.37 12.16 20.23
N SER A 69 15.73 12.01 21.38
CA SER A 69 16.16 12.59 22.64
C SER A 69 16.62 11.49 23.59
N GLY A 70 17.94 11.37 23.76
CA GLY A 70 18.54 10.29 24.55
C GLY A 70 18.29 8.92 23.92
N SER A 71 17.71 7.98 24.67
CA SER A 71 17.33 6.63 24.21
C SER A 71 15.93 6.54 23.61
N VAL A 72 15.18 7.67 23.54
CA VAL A 72 13.82 7.71 23.00
C VAL A 72 13.87 8.05 21.51
N GLU A 73 13.33 7.17 20.68
CA GLU A 73 13.20 7.40 19.25
C GLU A 73 12.26 8.57 18.99
N GLY A 74 12.61 9.45 18.05
CA GLY A 74 11.79 10.63 17.73
C GLY A 74 10.43 10.25 17.17
N ALA A 75 9.38 10.93 17.59
CA ALA A 75 8.04 10.75 17.07
C ALA A 75 7.89 11.38 15.68
N TRP A 76 7.03 10.78 14.83
CA TRP A 76 6.65 11.38 13.57
C TRP A 76 5.71 12.56 13.80
N LYS A 77 5.92 13.62 13.05
CA LYS A 77 5.16 14.88 13.10
C LYS A 77 4.82 15.33 11.69
N LEU A 78 3.72 16.04 11.56
CA LEU A 78 3.41 16.75 10.31
C LEU A 78 4.28 18.02 10.25
N SER A 79 5.00 18.24 9.15
CA SER A 79 5.92 19.39 9.03
C SER A 79 5.24 20.73 9.11
N THR A 80 3.96 20.83 8.69
CA THR A 80 3.16 22.06 8.75
C THR A 80 2.47 22.27 10.09
N ALA A 81 2.50 21.28 11.00
CA ALA A 81 1.91 21.36 12.34
C ALA A 81 2.75 20.54 13.35
N PRO A 82 4.03 20.91 13.56
CA PRO A 82 4.97 20.11 14.37
C PRO A 82 4.61 20.08 15.86
N GLU A 83 3.79 21.02 16.31
CA GLU A 83 3.31 21.11 17.70
C GLU A 83 2.21 20.10 18.02
N ARG A 84 1.60 19.48 17.00
CA ARG A 84 0.54 18.48 17.16
C ARG A 84 1.09 17.09 17.00
N ASP A 85 0.55 16.16 17.79
CA ASP A 85 0.85 14.73 17.67
C ASP A 85 0.00 14.10 16.55
N LEU A 86 0.50 13.00 16.02
CA LEU A 86 -0.25 12.16 15.09
C LEU A 86 -1.04 11.09 15.87
N GLU A 87 -2.22 10.77 15.38
CA GLU A 87 -2.97 9.58 15.80
C GLU A 87 -2.25 8.33 15.30
N THR A 88 -1.45 7.72 16.16
CA THR A 88 -0.52 6.63 15.84
C THR A 88 -1.17 5.51 15.07
N TRP A 89 -2.36 5.07 15.49
CA TRP A 89 -3.09 3.97 14.86
C TRP A 89 -3.54 4.26 13.42
N GLN A 90 -3.73 5.55 13.06
CA GLN A 90 -4.07 5.96 11.69
C GLN A 90 -2.83 6.17 10.81
N PHE A 91 -1.70 6.51 11.41
CA PHE A 91 -0.46 6.84 10.72
C PHE A 91 0.47 5.64 10.53
N ASP A 92 0.58 4.76 11.53
CA ASP A 92 1.57 3.67 11.51
C ASP A 92 1.33 2.66 10.38
N THR A 93 0.08 2.32 10.10
CA THR A 93 -0.22 1.37 9.01
C THR A 93 0.20 1.90 7.64
N PRO A 94 -0.21 3.12 7.20
CA PRO A 94 0.27 3.70 5.95
C PRO A 94 1.81 3.85 5.88
N LEU A 95 2.46 4.21 6.98
CA LEU A 95 3.92 4.32 7.04
C LEU A 95 4.58 2.95 6.89
N ASN A 96 4.11 1.93 7.59
CA ASN A 96 4.66 0.57 7.50
C ASN A 96 4.43 -0.02 6.10
N ASP A 97 3.28 0.21 5.48
CA ASP A 97 3.01 -0.17 4.09
C ASP A 97 3.94 0.52 3.10
N ALA A 98 4.35 1.76 3.39
CA ALA A 98 5.34 2.49 2.60
C ALA A 98 6.76 1.95 2.84
N LEU A 99 7.14 1.64 4.07
CA LEU A 99 8.46 1.09 4.41
C LEU A 99 8.66 -0.34 3.90
N THR A 100 7.59 -1.15 3.87
CA THR A 100 7.63 -2.55 3.41
C THR A 100 6.69 -2.74 2.22
N LEU A 101 7.05 -2.09 1.10
CA LEU A 101 6.17 -2.03 -0.06
C LEU A 101 6.12 -3.37 -0.78
N LYS A 102 4.92 -3.91 -0.81
CA LYS A 102 4.57 -5.10 -1.58
C LYS A 102 3.47 -4.77 -2.58
N ALA A 103 3.62 -5.26 -3.78
CA ALA A 103 2.66 -5.19 -4.86
C ALA A 103 1.91 -6.51 -5.02
N GLU A 104 0.70 -6.49 -5.54
CA GLU A 104 -0.06 -7.70 -5.88
C GLU A 104 0.65 -8.50 -6.98
N ARG A 105 1.24 -7.78 -7.94
CA ARG A 105 2.04 -8.38 -9.02
C ARG A 105 2.91 -7.33 -9.73
N LYS A 106 3.92 -7.80 -10.42
CA LYS A 106 4.64 -7.02 -11.43
C LYS A 106 3.84 -7.04 -12.74
N VAL A 107 3.71 -5.88 -13.39
CA VAL A 107 3.00 -5.71 -14.66
C VAL A 107 3.97 -5.71 -15.83
N GLU A 108 5.00 -4.86 -15.78
CA GLU A 108 6.05 -4.75 -16.81
C GLU A 108 7.42 -4.51 -16.19
N ASP A 109 8.47 -4.88 -16.92
CA ASP A 109 9.86 -4.66 -16.51
C ASP A 109 10.38 -3.25 -16.84
N SER A 110 9.65 -2.51 -17.69
CA SER A 110 9.95 -1.11 -18.03
C SER A 110 8.68 -0.43 -18.50
N VAL A 111 8.57 0.88 -18.27
CA VAL A 111 7.44 1.68 -18.76
C VAL A 111 7.61 1.88 -20.26
N SER A 112 6.78 1.21 -21.05
CA SER A 112 6.76 1.36 -22.52
C SER A 112 6.00 2.61 -22.95
N ASP A 113 4.86 2.88 -22.32
CA ASP A 113 4.03 4.07 -22.54
C ASP A 113 3.50 4.61 -21.19
N PRO A 114 4.06 5.74 -20.71
CA PRO A 114 3.63 6.34 -19.45
C PRO A 114 2.15 6.74 -19.40
N ALA A 115 1.56 7.10 -20.55
CA ALA A 115 0.17 7.54 -20.62
C ALA A 115 -0.81 6.40 -20.31
N VAL A 116 -0.52 5.17 -20.76
CA VAL A 116 -1.35 3.97 -20.51
C VAL A 116 -1.52 3.70 -19.01
N TYR A 117 -0.48 3.98 -18.22
CA TYR A 117 -0.46 3.77 -16.77
C TYR A 117 -0.84 5.03 -15.98
N GLY A 118 -1.06 6.16 -16.65
CA GLY A 118 -1.38 7.44 -15.99
C GLY A 118 -0.19 8.09 -15.29
N PHE A 119 1.05 7.78 -15.67
CA PHE A 119 2.25 8.34 -15.05
C PHE A 119 2.59 9.75 -15.52
N GLU A 120 1.96 10.26 -16.59
CA GLU A 120 2.10 11.66 -17.04
C GLU A 120 1.40 12.63 -16.08
N ALA A 121 0.30 12.18 -15.45
CA ALA A 121 -0.42 12.92 -14.43
C ALA A 121 -0.68 11.99 -13.22
N PRO A 122 0.35 11.73 -12.40
CA PRO A 122 0.26 10.78 -11.31
C PRO A 122 -0.76 11.22 -10.26
N GLN A 123 -1.52 10.27 -9.73
CA GLN A 123 -2.48 10.55 -8.67
C GLN A 123 -1.78 10.78 -7.33
N LEU A 124 -0.66 10.07 -7.10
CA LEU A 124 0.12 10.19 -5.88
C LEU A 124 1.59 9.88 -6.18
N GLU A 125 2.49 10.69 -5.67
CA GLU A 125 3.90 10.36 -5.54
C GLU A 125 4.21 10.15 -4.04
N LEU A 126 4.85 9.04 -3.73
CA LEU A 126 5.29 8.70 -2.38
C LEU A 126 6.81 8.70 -2.37
N ALA A 127 7.40 9.38 -1.41
CA ALA A 127 8.84 9.39 -1.20
C ALA A 127 9.20 9.10 0.27
N LEU A 128 10.15 8.20 0.44
CA LEU A 128 10.83 7.96 1.72
C LEU A 128 12.26 8.45 1.59
N GLY A 129 12.74 9.16 2.58
CA GLY A 129 14.08 9.72 2.54
C GLY A 129 14.54 10.22 3.87
N THR A 130 15.56 11.07 3.78
CA THR A 130 16.11 11.83 4.87
C THR A 130 16.10 13.31 4.49
N GLU A 131 16.42 14.20 5.42
CA GLU A 131 16.58 15.62 5.11
C GLU A 131 17.63 15.87 4.00
N LYS A 132 18.68 15.03 3.93
CA LYS A 132 19.76 15.14 2.93
C LYS A 132 19.43 14.44 1.61
N GLU A 133 18.68 13.36 1.66
CA GLU A 133 18.27 12.53 0.52
C GLU A 133 16.74 12.34 0.56
N PRO A 134 15.94 13.35 0.16
CA PRO A 134 14.49 13.34 0.39
C PRO A 134 13.72 12.28 -0.42
N GLU A 135 14.29 11.77 -1.49
CA GLU A 135 13.68 10.77 -2.38
C GLU A 135 14.54 9.50 -2.51
N LYS A 136 15.05 8.97 -1.38
CA LYS A 136 15.87 7.75 -1.37
C LYS A 136 15.11 6.52 -1.90
N ALA A 137 13.83 6.44 -1.63
CA ALA A 137 12.90 5.50 -2.26
C ALA A 137 11.67 6.30 -2.74
N LYS A 138 11.39 6.21 -4.04
CA LYS A 138 10.28 6.93 -4.67
C LYS A 138 9.36 5.97 -5.41
N LEU A 139 8.07 6.18 -5.24
CA LEU A 139 7.00 5.49 -5.94
C LEU A 139 6.11 6.51 -6.64
N VAL A 140 5.82 6.28 -7.90
CA VAL A 140 4.87 7.09 -8.67
C VAL A 140 3.63 6.26 -8.92
N VAL A 141 2.49 6.67 -8.39
CA VAL A 141 1.20 6.00 -8.53
C VAL A 141 0.40 6.68 -9.63
N GLY A 142 0.06 5.94 -10.65
CA GLY A 142 -0.71 6.40 -11.80
C GLY A 142 -2.19 6.05 -11.72
N ALA A 143 -2.77 5.62 -12.85
CA ALA A 143 -4.18 5.35 -12.98
C ALA A 143 -4.62 4.07 -12.25
N LYS A 144 -5.90 4.02 -11.89
CA LYS A 144 -6.56 2.79 -11.43
C LYS A 144 -6.66 1.80 -12.58
N ASN A 145 -6.46 0.52 -12.32
CA ASN A 145 -6.59 -0.49 -13.35
C ASN A 145 -8.05 -0.61 -13.83
N PRO A 146 -8.31 -1.10 -15.05
CA PRO A 146 -9.67 -1.20 -15.60
C PRO A 146 -10.63 -2.06 -14.77
N MET A 147 -10.11 -3.01 -13.99
CA MET A 147 -10.91 -3.84 -13.08
C MET A 147 -11.25 -3.13 -11.76
N GLY A 148 -10.66 -1.97 -11.49
CA GLY A 148 -10.91 -1.19 -10.28
C GLY A 148 -10.28 -1.76 -9.00
N SER A 149 -9.54 -2.86 -9.07
CA SER A 149 -8.99 -3.55 -7.90
C SER A 149 -7.70 -2.93 -7.36
N GLY A 150 -6.94 -2.21 -8.21
CA GLY A 150 -5.65 -1.66 -7.84
C GLY A 150 -5.21 -0.49 -8.71
N TYR A 151 -4.06 0.06 -8.39
CA TYR A 151 -3.42 1.17 -9.10
C TYR A 151 -2.09 0.73 -9.71
N TYR A 152 -1.80 1.24 -10.90
CA TYR A 152 -0.47 1.09 -11.47
C TYR A 152 0.51 1.98 -10.73
N ALA A 153 1.69 1.44 -10.45
CA ALA A 153 2.75 2.18 -9.79
C ALA A 153 4.10 1.88 -10.41
N LYS A 154 4.92 2.92 -10.56
CA LYS A 154 6.30 2.80 -11.01
C LYS A 154 7.23 2.86 -9.82
N GLY A 155 8.00 1.79 -9.63
CA GLY A 155 9.03 1.69 -8.61
C GLY A 155 10.34 2.41 -8.96
N PRO A 156 11.29 2.48 -8.01
CA PRO A 156 12.60 3.09 -8.23
C PRO A 156 13.46 2.32 -9.24
N ASP A 157 13.15 1.05 -9.46
CA ASP A 157 13.79 0.18 -10.47
C ASP A 157 13.23 0.38 -11.89
N GLY A 158 12.28 1.31 -12.07
CA GLY A 158 11.64 1.63 -13.35
C GLY A 158 10.55 0.66 -13.78
N LYS A 159 10.30 -0.39 -13.00
CA LYS A 159 9.27 -1.39 -13.29
C LYS A 159 7.88 -0.91 -12.93
N VAL A 160 6.89 -1.49 -13.60
CA VAL A 160 5.47 -1.25 -13.33
C VAL A 160 4.90 -2.36 -12.46
N TYR A 161 4.23 -1.96 -11.40
CA TYR A 161 3.59 -2.81 -10.42
C TYR A 161 2.10 -2.52 -10.33
N LEU A 162 1.32 -3.50 -9.87
CA LEU A 162 -0.07 -3.31 -9.47
C LEU A 162 -0.12 -3.29 -7.94
N LEU A 163 -0.53 -2.16 -7.38
CA LEU A 163 -0.76 -2.00 -5.94
C LEU A 163 -2.23 -2.15 -5.61
N SER A 164 -2.54 -2.73 -4.46
CA SER A 164 -3.92 -2.78 -3.98
C SER A 164 -4.51 -1.39 -3.77
N SER A 165 -5.79 -1.22 -4.08
CA SER A 165 -6.51 0.04 -3.86
C SER A 165 -6.43 0.49 -2.41
N TYR A 166 -6.49 -0.45 -1.45
CA TYR A 166 -6.41 -0.15 -0.02
C TYR A 166 -5.16 0.65 0.37
N LYS A 167 -3.97 0.25 -0.10
CA LYS A 167 -2.71 0.94 0.20
C LYS A 167 -2.72 2.37 -0.33
N VAL A 168 -3.07 2.54 -1.61
CA VAL A 168 -3.08 3.85 -2.25
C VAL A 168 -4.12 4.77 -1.60
N GLU A 169 -5.31 4.26 -1.33
CA GLU A 169 -6.38 5.01 -0.66
C GLU A 169 -6.03 5.38 0.78
N SER A 170 -5.26 4.53 1.50
CA SER A 170 -4.77 4.85 2.85
C SER A 170 -3.76 6.01 2.83
N TRP A 171 -2.83 6.02 1.87
CA TRP A 171 -1.89 7.14 1.68
C TRP A 171 -2.59 8.42 1.25
N THR A 172 -3.54 8.33 0.30
CA THR A 172 -4.35 9.48 -0.12
C THR A 172 -5.12 10.08 1.05
N ARG A 173 -5.69 9.23 1.92
CA ARG A 173 -6.42 9.68 3.11
C ARG A 173 -5.55 10.47 4.08
N ILE A 174 -4.35 9.98 4.42
CA ILE A 174 -3.46 10.72 5.31
C ILE A 174 -2.86 11.96 4.65
N HIS A 175 -2.79 12.00 3.30
CA HIS A 175 -2.46 13.21 2.56
C HIS A 175 -3.58 14.25 2.68
N ASP A 176 -4.82 13.88 2.36
CA ASP A 176 -5.96 14.81 2.31
C ASP A 176 -6.45 15.21 3.71
N THR A 177 -6.33 14.30 4.67
CA THR A 177 -6.74 14.50 6.07
C THR A 177 -5.65 13.94 6.98
N PRO A 178 -4.60 14.70 7.26
CA PRO A 178 -3.55 14.29 8.18
C PRO A 178 -4.13 13.90 9.56
N PRO A 179 -3.75 12.74 10.11
CA PRO A 179 -4.32 12.22 11.34
C PRO A 179 -3.73 12.93 12.57
N LEU A 180 -4.11 14.18 12.77
CA LEU A 180 -3.65 14.98 13.89
C LEU A 180 -4.54 14.78 15.11
N THR A 181 -3.94 14.59 16.29
CA THR A 181 -4.67 14.57 17.57
C THR A 181 -5.44 15.88 17.79
N ALA A 182 -6.54 15.83 18.54
CA ALA A 182 -7.23 17.06 18.93
C ALA A 182 -6.26 17.99 19.68
N PRO A 183 -6.37 19.32 19.51
CA PRO A 183 -5.56 20.26 20.27
C PRO A 183 -5.77 20.01 21.77
N SER A 184 -4.68 19.89 22.51
CA SER A 184 -4.79 19.83 23.98
C SER A 184 -5.52 21.09 24.46
N PRO A 185 -6.53 20.97 25.33
CA PRO A 185 -7.16 22.15 25.92
C PRO A 185 -6.07 22.99 26.60
N PRO A 186 -6.15 24.33 26.49
CA PRO A 186 -5.20 25.19 27.18
C PRO A 186 -5.14 24.79 28.64
N ALA A 187 -3.93 24.57 29.17
CA ALA A 187 -3.75 24.26 30.57
C ALA A 187 -4.52 25.33 31.35
N SER A 188 -5.59 24.91 32.02
CA SER A 188 -6.37 25.81 32.86
C SER A 188 -5.42 26.33 33.93
N GLY A 189 -5.01 27.58 33.74
CA GLY A 189 -4.15 28.26 34.68
C GLY A 189 -4.78 28.17 36.05
N SER A 190 -4.06 27.55 36.98
CA SER A 190 -4.41 27.61 38.40
C SER A 190 -4.44 29.07 38.79
N ALA A 191 -5.63 29.63 38.78
CA ALA A 191 -5.84 30.92 39.47
C ALA A 191 -5.58 30.66 40.94
N LYS A 192 -4.56 31.28 41.43
CA LYS A 192 -4.16 31.33 42.82
C LYS A 192 -4.95 32.44 43.49
#